data_ab6a0fbae39607460545b66c9538c2fb
#
_entry.id   ab6a0fbae39607460545b66c9538c2fb
#
_cell.length_a   1.000
_cell.length_b   1.000
_cell.length_c   1.000
_cell.angle_alpha   90.00
_cell.angle_beta   90.00
_cell.angle_gamma   90.00
#
_symmetry.space_group_name_H-M   'P 1'
#
loop_
_entity.id
_entity.type
_entity.pdbx_description
1 polymer ?
#
loop_
_entity_poly.entity_id
_entity_poly.type
_entity_poly.pdbx_seq_one_letter_code
_entity_poly.pdbx_strand_id
1 'polypeptide(L)'
;MTVKTLNIPKALIDQIKKLHELPKENLSESIRRGLDDFLLLPFEEQVVNDEALETLLTVKKELTCQKISVKFPDDLLAVIEKLAGAETLSITVTRILALILCRPLETDNTECTERLLYVMGNKWNSEMQKAIKQIAETADTKWENSVETCVGGLGIFSNVEFAQKKQVINDNDWNKANLLKVIRDFPRELIVRVRALEVNKRTFDILKYCKVTPSKSPNIAAAARFLYLNLNSVMGECECFDKDSTNEKYAKHLGQVYPLHLRLQNVYIFDKDIFTVLKENRKADKTVFIIDPPYLGTSGYEKRIVRNEPSYGKTFGLEQHRKLATILRNIKQKEGNDFIYFCRVTVTRNKDQKTKECKNTPEELAKMDRDLQREIGRLYFGRGFYYMDVNTSSDGTTERIITSFPFNGATAYGKECE
;
A
#
# COMPACT_ATOMS: atom_id res chain seq x y z
N MET A 1 -20.29 -16.55 -15.89
CA MET A 1 -21.15 -16.49 -14.67
C MET A 1 -22.03 -17.73 -14.61
N THR A 2 -21.93 -18.51 -13.57
CA THR A 2 -22.67 -19.76 -13.38
C THR A 2 -23.84 -19.54 -12.42
N VAL A 3 -25.02 -20.09 -12.72
CA VAL A 3 -26.21 -20.02 -11.85
C VAL A 3 -26.25 -21.23 -10.95
N LYS A 4 -26.32 -21.03 -9.65
CA LYS A 4 -26.51 -22.09 -8.64
C LYS A 4 -27.79 -21.82 -7.86
N THR A 5 -28.54 -22.86 -7.52
CA THR A 5 -29.69 -22.77 -6.64
C THR A 5 -29.25 -23.13 -5.23
N LEU A 6 -29.45 -22.21 -4.31
CA LEU A 6 -29.08 -22.34 -2.89
C LEU A 6 -30.33 -22.44 -2.02
N ASN A 7 -30.24 -23.17 -0.92
CA ASN A 7 -31.26 -23.27 0.07
C ASN A 7 -30.78 -22.58 1.36
N ILE A 8 -31.22 -21.35 1.59
CA ILE A 8 -30.68 -20.47 2.64
C ILE A 8 -31.80 -20.08 3.63
N PRO A 9 -31.54 -20.03 4.94
CA PRO A 9 -32.51 -19.57 5.94
C PRO A 9 -33.00 -18.15 5.64
N LYS A 10 -34.32 -17.96 5.59
CA LYS A 10 -34.93 -16.66 5.29
C LYS A 10 -34.52 -15.58 6.28
N ALA A 11 -34.41 -15.91 7.56
CA ALA A 11 -33.95 -14.96 8.58
C ALA A 11 -32.56 -14.41 8.32
N LEU A 12 -31.65 -15.24 7.78
CA LEU A 12 -30.28 -14.84 7.41
C LEU A 12 -30.29 -13.89 6.21
N ILE A 13 -31.12 -14.20 5.22
CA ILE A 13 -31.31 -13.35 4.03
C ILE A 13 -31.81 -11.94 4.42
N ASP A 14 -32.81 -11.88 5.30
CA ASP A 14 -33.38 -10.59 5.72
C ASP A 14 -32.37 -9.73 6.50
N GLN A 15 -31.45 -10.36 7.24
CA GLN A 15 -30.36 -9.66 7.95
C GLN A 15 -29.28 -9.17 6.99
N ILE A 16 -28.86 -9.99 6.02
CA ILE A 16 -27.89 -9.57 4.97
C ILE A 16 -28.44 -8.40 4.14
N LYS A 17 -29.72 -8.41 3.84
CA LYS A 17 -30.37 -7.28 3.17
C LYS A 17 -30.25 -5.99 3.97
N LYS A 18 -30.47 -6.04 5.28
CA LYS A 18 -30.34 -4.86 6.17
C LYS A 18 -28.91 -4.38 6.24
N LEU A 19 -27.93 -5.29 6.32
CA LEU A 19 -26.52 -4.93 6.39
C LEU A 19 -26.06 -4.13 5.17
N HIS A 20 -26.56 -4.46 3.98
CA HIS A 20 -26.13 -3.81 2.74
C HIS A 20 -26.99 -2.62 2.31
N GLU A 21 -28.01 -2.22 3.08
CA GLU A 21 -28.88 -1.04 2.84
C GLU A 21 -29.39 -0.90 1.40
N LEU A 22 -29.69 -2.01 0.70
CA LEU A 22 -30.08 -1.98 -0.69
C LEU A 22 -31.60 -1.86 -0.86
N PRO A 23 -32.14 -0.74 -1.39
CA PRO A 23 -33.58 -0.47 -1.31
C PRO A 23 -34.47 -1.22 -2.31
N LYS A 24 -33.91 -1.83 -3.37
CA LYS A 24 -34.72 -2.57 -4.40
C LYS A 24 -33.93 -3.78 -4.92
N GLU A 25 -34.10 -4.91 -4.24
CA GLU A 25 -33.10 -5.90 -4.38
C GLU A 25 -33.30 -7.08 -5.27
N ASN A 26 -32.23 -7.35 -6.00
CA ASN A 26 -31.88 -8.70 -6.40
C ASN A 26 -31.21 -9.44 -5.22
N LEU A 27 -31.92 -10.38 -4.60
CA LEU A 27 -31.44 -11.20 -3.47
C LEU A 27 -30.11 -11.91 -3.79
N SER A 28 -29.89 -12.27 -5.04
CA SER A 28 -28.64 -12.81 -5.56
C SER A 28 -27.46 -11.85 -5.34
N GLU A 29 -27.69 -10.54 -5.44
CA GLU A 29 -26.67 -9.51 -5.20
C GLU A 29 -26.31 -9.39 -3.73
N SER A 30 -27.31 -9.42 -2.83
CA SER A 30 -27.06 -9.36 -1.38
C SER A 30 -26.25 -10.57 -0.89
N ILE A 31 -26.53 -11.75 -1.43
CA ILE A 31 -25.76 -12.96 -1.09
C ILE A 31 -24.33 -12.85 -1.61
N ARG A 32 -24.14 -12.39 -2.85
CA ARG A 32 -22.78 -12.17 -3.40
C ARG A 32 -21.98 -11.20 -2.56
N ARG A 33 -22.57 -10.08 -2.15
CA ARG A 33 -21.91 -9.09 -1.29
C ARG A 33 -21.50 -9.68 0.06
N GLY A 34 -22.38 -10.45 0.69
CA GLY A 34 -22.02 -11.15 1.92
C GLY A 34 -20.85 -12.14 1.74
N LEU A 35 -20.81 -12.87 0.63
CA LEU A 35 -19.67 -13.74 0.30
C LEU A 35 -18.40 -12.97 0.00
N ASP A 36 -18.51 -11.85 -0.70
CA ASP A 36 -17.41 -10.96 -0.96
C ASP A 36 -16.85 -10.37 0.35
N ASP A 37 -17.72 -9.95 1.27
CA ASP A 37 -17.32 -9.44 2.60
C ASP A 37 -16.55 -10.50 3.40
N PHE A 38 -16.95 -11.76 3.33
CA PHE A 38 -16.19 -12.85 3.94
C PHE A 38 -14.77 -12.97 3.37
N LEU A 39 -14.61 -12.81 2.05
CA LEU A 39 -13.30 -12.89 1.41
C LEU A 39 -12.38 -11.71 1.75
N LEU A 40 -12.93 -10.62 2.26
CA LEU A 40 -12.17 -9.48 2.75
C LEU A 40 -11.70 -9.64 4.19
N LEU A 41 -12.23 -10.61 4.95
CA LEU A 41 -11.77 -10.88 6.32
C LEU A 41 -10.30 -11.30 6.34
N PRO A 42 -9.57 -11.02 7.44
CA PRO A 42 -8.29 -11.67 7.71
C PRO A 42 -8.38 -13.18 7.58
N PHE A 43 -7.32 -13.83 7.12
CA PHE A 43 -7.35 -15.28 6.83
C PHE A 43 -7.70 -16.12 8.06
N GLU A 44 -7.21 -15.72 9.23
CA GLU A 44 -7.48 -16.36 10.52
C GLU A 44 -8.97 -16.33 10.89
N GLU A 45 -9.71 -15.35 10.39
CA GLU A 45 -11.12 -15.13 10.64
C GLU A 45 -12.03 -15.77 9.60
N GLN A 46 -11.46 -16.34 8.53
CA GLN A 46 -12.21 -17.01 7.46
C GLN A 46 -12.48 -18.50 7.78
N VAL A 47 -12.62 -18.81 9.05
CA VAL A 47 -12.96 -20.16 9.51
C VAL A 47 -14.45 -20.40 9.31
N VAL A 48 -14.78 -21.26 8.36
CA VAL A 48 -16.16 -21.67 8.10
C VAL A 48 -16.54 -22.79 9.06
N ASN A 49 -17.23 -22.45 10.14
CA ASN A 49 -17.71 -23.39 11.17
C ASN A 49 -19.17 -23.15 11.53
N ASP A 50 -19.72 -23.96 12.44
CA ASP A 50 -21.10 -23.85 12.88
C ASP A 50 -21.31 -22.82 14.00
N GLU A 51 -20.29 -22.33 14.65
CA GLU A 51 -20.39 -21.47 15.84
C GLU A 51 -21.19 -20.19 15.59
N ALA A 52 -20.89 -19.47 14.49
CA ALA A 52 -21.63 -18.29 14.11
C ALA A 52 -23.07 -18.62 13.71
N LEU A 53 -23.29 -19.75 13.03
CA LEU A 53 -24.63 -20.22 12.66
C LEU A 53 -25.43 -20.59 13.89
N GLU A 54 -24.87 -21.33 14.83
CA GLU A 54 -25.52 -21.70 16.11
C GLU A 54 -25.88 -20.45 16.92
N THR A 55 -25.01 -19.44 16.97
CA THR A 55 -25.27 -18.16 17.65
C THR A 55 -26.48 -17.44 17.07
N LEU A 56 -26.63 -17.41 15.76
CA LEU A 56 -27.77 -16.79 15.09
C LEU A 56 -29.07 -17.62 15.23
N LEU A 57 -28.96 -18.94 15.32
CA LEU A 57 -30.08 -19.84 15.33
C LEU A 57 -30.67 -20.07 16.73
N THR A 58 -29.89 -19.86 17.79
CA THR A 58 -30.36 -19.92 19.18
C THR A 58 -31.51 -18.95 19.47
N VAL A 59 -31.67 -17.93 18.64
CA VAL A 59 -32.72 -16.90 18.81
C VAL A 59 -34.05 -17.26 18.10
N LYS A 60 -34.10 -18.26 17.20
CA LYS A 60 -35.34 -18.60 16.44
C LYS A 60 -35.52 -20.10 16.24
N LYS A 61 -36.59 -20.63 16.82
CA LYS A 61 -36.96 -22.05 16.79
C LYS A 61 -37.43 -22.62 15.44
N GLU A 62 -37.67 -21.84 14.41
CA GLU A 62 -38.14 -22.30 13.09
C GLU A 62 -37.34 -21.70 11.96
N LEU A 63 -36.56 -22.53 11.28
CA LEU A 63 -35.79 -22.16 10.07
C LEU A 63 -36.58 -22.55 8.82
N THR A 64 -37.38 -21.63 8.31
CA THR A 64 -37.85 -21.76 6.92
C THR A 64 -36.73 -21.38 5.96
N CYS A 65 -36.27 -22.35 5.17
CA CYS A 65 -35.30 -22.10 4.10
C CYS A 65 -36.00 -21.64 2.83
N GLN A 66 -35.37 -20.72 2.11
CA GLN A 66 -35.83 -20.25 0.81
C GLN A 66 -34.87 -20.74 -0.27
N LYS A 67 -35.43 -21.27 -1.36
CA LYS A 67 -34.62 -21.58 -2.56
C LYS A 67 -34.35 -20.32 -3.32
N ILE A 68 -33.08 -20.05 -3.60
CA ILE A 68 -32.61 -18.83 -4.26
C ILE A 68 -31.66 -19.21 -5.39
N SER A 69 -31.89 -18.63 -6.56
CA SER A 69 -30.94 -18.74 -7.67
C SER A 69 -29.95 -17.59 -7.63
N VAL A 70 -28.67 -17.89 -7.43
CA VAL A 70 -27.59 -16.92 -7.36
C VAL A 70 -26.69 -17.06 -8.58
N LYS A 71 -26.42 -15.94 -9.26
CA LYS A 71 -25.42 -15.88 -10.34
C LYS A 71 -24.05 -15.60 -9.73
N PHE A 72 -23.15 -16.55 -9.84
CA PHE A 72 -21.77 -16.39 -9.38
C PHE A 72 -20.84 -16.03 -10.53
N PRO A 73 -19.91 -15.10 -10.36
CA PRO A 73 -18.67 -15.09 -11.11
C PRO A 73 -17.96 -16.45 -10.99
N ASP A 74 -17.39 -16.97 -12.05
CA ASP A 74 -16.84 -18.34 -12.05
C ASP A 74 -15.64 -18.47 -11.12
N ASP A 75 -14.86 -17.41 -10.95
CA ASP A 75 -13.75 -17.30 -10.01
C ASP A 75 -14.22 -17.31 -8.54
N LEU A 76 -15.25 -16.56 -8.20
CA LEU A 76 -15.85 -16.58 -6.86
C LEU A 76 -16.43 -17.97 -6.54
N LEU A 77 -17.15 -18.56 -7.50
CA LEU A 77 -17.72 -19.90 -7.33
C LEU A 77 -16.65 -20.94 -7.05
N ALA A 78 -15.53 -20.91 -7.77
CA ALA A 78 -14.41 -21.84 -7.56
C ALA A 78 -13.82 -21.74 -6.15
N VAL A 79 -13.69 -20.52 -5.61
CA VAL A 79 -13.22 -20.32 -4.23
C VAL A 79 -14.20 -20.89 -3.23
N ILE A 80 -15.49 -20.61 -3.37
CA ILE A 80 -16.52 -21.09 -2.44
C ILE A 80 -16.69 -22.62 -2.54
N GLU A 81 -16.62 -23.20 -3.73
CA GLU A 81 -16.65 -24.67 -3.92
C GLU A 81 -15.42 -25.35 -3.28
N LYS A 82 -14.25 -24.71 -3.34
CA LYS A 82 -13.04 -25.19 -2.65
C LYS A 82 -13.20 -25.16 -1.13
N LEU A 83 -13.81 -24.10 -0.59
CA LEU A 83 -14.11 -23.99 0.85
C LEU A 83 -15.18 -25.03 1.28
N ALA A 84 -16.15 -25.34 0.43
CA ALA A 84 -17.18 -26.32 0.71
C ALA A 84 -16.61 -27.75 0.86
N GLY A 85 -15.57 -28.09 0.12
CA GLY A 85 -14.99 -29.43 0.15
C GLY A 85 -16.05 -30.51 -0.16
N ALA A 86 -16.34 -31.38 0.82
CA ALA A 86 -17.34 -32.44 0.71
C ALA A 86 -18.78 -31.99 1.10
N GLU A 87 -18.96 -30.77 1.59
CA GLU A 87 -20.25 -30.23 1.99
C GLU A 87 -21.06 -29.67 0.82
N THR A 88 -22.36 -29.45 1.06
CA THR A 88 -23.18 -28.78 0.04
C THR A 88 -22.87 -27.27 0.01
N LEU A 89 -22.82 -26.72 -1.19
CA LEU A 89 -22.60 -25.28 -1.40
C LEU A 89 -23.58 -24.41 -0.57
N SER A 90 -24.83 -24.85 -0.41
CA SER A 90 -25.83 -24.15 0.41
C SER A 90 -25.43 -24.04 1.88
N ILE A 91 -24.88 -25.10 2.47
CA ILE A 91 -24.42 -25.11 3.87
C ILE A 91 -23.26 -24.17 4.04
N THR A 92 -22.25 -24.27 3.18
CA THR A 92 -21.06 -23.40 3.23
C THR A 92 -21.43 -21.92 3.07
N VAL A 93 -22.27 -21.58 2.08
CA VAL A 93 -22.75 -20.19 1.91
C VAL A 93 -23.55 -19.72 3.13
N THR A 94 -24.39 -20.58 3.72
CA THR A 94 -25.15 -20.24 4.93
C THR A 94 -24.22 -19.90 6.10
N ARG A 95 -23.19 -20.71 6.34
CA ARG A 95 -22.19 -20.48 7.39
C ARG A 95 -21.39 -19.20 7.17
N ILE A 96 -20.96 -18.94 5.93
CA ILE A 96 -20.24 -17.71 5.58
C ILE A 96 -21.12 -16.48 5.86
N LEU A 97 -22.38 -16.50 5.44
CA LEU A 97 -23.29 -15.38 5.69
C LEU A 97 -23.57 -15.20 7.19
N ALA A 98 -23.66 -16.30 7.96
CA ALA A 98 -23.82 -16.26 9.41
C ALA A 98 -22.58 -15.62 10.08
N LEU A 99 -21.38 -16.00 9.66
CA LEU A 99 -20.14 -15.44 10.18
C LEU A 99 -20.08 -13.92 9.97
N ILE A 100 -20.42 -13.43 8.78
CA ILE A 100 -20.46 -11.99 8.48
C ILE A 100 -21.47 -11.25 9.36
N LEU A 101 -22.63 -11.83 9.61
CA LEU A 101 -23.68 -11.22 10.43
C LEU A 101 -23.40 -11.24 11.94
N CYS A 102 -22.69 -12.26 12.41
CA CYS A 102 -22.29 -12.37 13.83
C CYS A 102 -21.06 -11.51 14.15
N ARG A 103 -20.32 -11.10 13.14
CA ARG A 103 -19.16 -10.24 13.34
C ARG A 103 -19.64 -8.88 13.84
N PRO A 104 -19.09 -8.35 14.97
CA PRO A 104 -19.27 -6.96 15.30
C PRO A 104 -18.85 -6.13 14.08
N LEU A 105 -19.65 -5.15 13.71
CA LEU A 105 -19.22 -4.12 12.77
C LEU A 105 -18.10 -3.35 13.49
N GLU A 106 -16.89 -3.85 13.45
CA GLU A 106 -15.68 -3.09 13.80
C GLU A 106 -15.50 -2.06 12.69
N THR A 107 -16.29 -1.01 12.80
CA THR A 107 -16.38 0.08 11.85
C THR A 107 -15.14 0.97 11.85
N ASP A 108 -14.18 0.74 12.76
CA ASP A 108 -13.12 1.72 13.02
C ASP A 108 -11.69 1.21 12.86
N ASN A 109 -11.43 -0.02 12.46
CA ASN A 109 -10.06 -0.43 12.24
C ASN A 109 -9.58 -0.08 10.82
N THR A 110 -9.43 1.23 10.57
CA THR A 110 -8.77 1.77 9.37
C THR A 110 -7.25 1.71 9.47
N GLU A 111 -6.71 1.22 10.58
CA GLU A 111 -5.28 1.11 10.78
C GLU A 111 -4.70 -0.07 9.97
N CYS A 112 -3.88 0.27 9.00
CA CYS A 112 -3.00 -0.70 8.35
C CYS A 112 -1.91 -1.09 9.35
N THR A 113 -2.08 -2.20 10.05
CA THR A 113 -1.13 -2.66 11.07
C THR A 113 0.15 -3.22 10.48
N GLU A 114 0.12 -3.64 9.23
CA GLU A 114 1.26 -4.23 8.52
C GLU A 114 1.35 -3.69 7.08
N ARG A 115 2.56 -3.75 6.52
CA ARG A 115 2.78 -3.34 5.13
C ARG A 115 2.15 -4.35 4.15
N LEU A 116 1.41 -3.85 3.18
CA LEU A 116 0.92 -4.68 2.07
C LEU A 116 2.01 -4.85 0.99
N LEU A 117 2.78 -3.80 0.70
CA LEU A 117 3.79 -3.82 -0.37
C LEU A 117 5.21 -3.81 0.17
N TYR A 118 6.04 -4.66 -0.40
CA TYR A 118 7.48 -4.67 -0.16
C TYR A 118 8.18 -3.78 -1.20
N VAL A 119 8.78 -2.70 -0.74
CA VAL A 119 9.55 -1.76 -1.57
C VAL A 119 10.81 -1.38 -0.82
N MET A 120 11.95 -1.38 -1.49
CA MET A 120 13.20 -0.91 -0.89
C MET A 120 13.10 0.58 -0.52
N GLY A 121 13.66 0.95 0.64
CA GLY A 121 13.59 2.32 1.14
C GLY A 121 12.23 2.72 1.71
N ASN A 122 11.37 1.75 2.01
CA ASN A 122 10.06 2.03 2.62
C ASN A 122 10.21 2.66 4.02
N LYS A 123 9.19 3.40 4.44
CA LYS A 123 9.16 4.14 5.72
C LYS A 123 8.48 3.38 6.86
N TRP A 124 8.51 2.03 6.85
CA TRP A 124 7.93 1.18 7.89
C TRP A 124 8.83 0.95 9.11
N ASN A 125 10.06 1.47 9.12
CA ASN A 125 10.95 1.41 10.26
C ASN A 125 10.38 2.19 11.46
N SER A 126 10.45 1.63 12.68
CA SER A 126 9.85 2.20 13.88
C SER A 126 10.35 3.61 14.22
N GLU A 127 11.65 3.87 14.03
CA GLU A 127 12.22 5.20 14.32
C GLU A 127 11.76 6.23 13.27
N MET A 128 11.68 5.82 12.01
CA MET A 128 11.12 6.66 10.95
C MET A 128 9.64 6.96 11.21
N GLN A 129 8.85 5.96 11.60
CA GLN A 129 7.44 6.14 11.93
C GLN A 129 7.23 7.10 13.11
N LYS A 130 8.06 7.02 14.15
CA LYS A 130 8.04 7.98 15.28
C LYS A 130 8.30 9.40 14.80
N ALA A 131 9.34 9.60 13.98
CA ALA A 131 9.67 10.92 13.43
C ALA A 131 8.55 11.49 12.56
N ILE A 132 7.93 10.66 11.69
CA ILE A 132 6.81 11.07 10.83
C ILE A 132 5.59 11.45 11.66
N LYS A 133 5.25 10.69 12.72
CA LYS A 133 4.16 11.01 13.66
C LYS A 133 4.42 12.34 14.38
N GLN A 134 5.64 12.57 14.89
CA GLN A 134 6.01 13.86 15.50
C GLN A 134 5.83 15.05 14.56
N ILE A 135 6.15 14.87 13.29
CA ILE A 135 5.94 15.90 12.25
C ILE A 135 4.45 16.15 12.06
N ALA A 136 3.63 15.12 11.97
CA ALA A 136 2.19 15.23 11.80
C ALA A 136 1.51 15.90 13.01
N GLU A 137 1.89 15.53 14.23
CA GLU A 137 1.39 16.14 15.47
C GLU A 137 1.70 17.64 15.57
N THR A 138 2.89 18.06 15.11
CA THR A 138 3.25 19.49 15.07
C THR A 138 2.40 20.26 14.08
N ALA A 139 1.85 19.59 13.10
CA ALA A 139 1.07 20.18 12.02
C ALA A 139 -0.43 20.17 12.25
N ASP A 140 -0.88 19.70 13.41
CA ASP A 140 -2.29 19.50 13.71
C ASP A 140 -3.14 20.71 13.31
N THR A 141 -4.06 20.50 12.36
CA THR A 141 -4.96 21.50 11.74
C THR A 141 -4.38 22.45 10.69
N LYS A 142 -3.09 22.42 10.38
CA LYS A 142 -2.47 23.42 9.50
C LYS A 142 -2.78 23.20 8.02
N TRP A 143 -2.81 21.94 7.56
CA TRP A 143 -2.97 21.62 6.15
C TRP A 143 -4.35 21.07 5.83
N GLU A 144 -4.91 21.58 4.75
CA GLU A 144 -6.17 21.08 4.20
C GLU A 144 -5.94 19.99 3.14
N ASN A 145 -4.79 20.06 2.46
CA ASN A 145 -4.44 19.17 1.37
C ASN A 145 -3.09 18.50 1.61
N SER A 146 -2.95 17.25 1.20
CA SER A 146 -1.67 16.53 1.18
C SER A 146 -1.40 15.91 -0.20
N VAL A 147 -0.14 15.94 -0.61
CA VAL A 147 0.32 15.38 -1.89
C VAL A 147 1.57 14.54 -1.64
N GLU A 148 1.43 13.22 -1.62
CA GLU A 148 2.54 12.27 -1.53
C GLU A 148 2.98 11.88 -2.94
N THR A 149 4.17 12.32 -3.33
CA THR A 149 4.62 12.27 -4.73
C THR A 149 5.23 10.95 -5.16
N CYS A 150 5.73 10.15 -4.22
CA CYS A 150 6.37 8.85 -4.44
C CYS A 150 5.93 7.93 -3.29
N VAL A 151 4.75 7.32 -3.42
CA VAL A 151 4.13 6.58 -2.32
C VAL A 151 4.85 5.27 -1.97
N GLY A 152 5.61 4.72 -2.91
CA GLY A 152 6.46 3.54 -2.70
C GLY A 152 5.72 2.38 -2.02
N GLY A 153 6.19 1.98 -0.83
CA GLY A 153 5.61 0.91 -0.01
C GLY A 153 4.50 1.35 0.94
N LEU A 154 3.91 2.53 0.75
CA LEU A 154 2.81 3.08 1.54
C LEU A 154 3.16 3.40 3.01
N GLY A 155 4.43 3.37 3.39
CA GLY A 155 4.84 3.50 4.79
C GLY A 155 4.47 4.83 5.45
N ILE A 156 4.29 5.89 4.68
CA ILE A 156 3.83 7.19 5.17
C ILE A 156 2.30 7.24 5.12
N PHE A 157 1.72 7.07 3.95
CA PHE A 157 0.29 7.15 3.71
C PHE A 157 -0.55 6.26 4.64
N SER A 158 -0.11 5.01 4.87
CA SER A 158 -0.88 4.05 5.68
C SER A 158 -0.87 4.36 7.17
N ASN A 159 0.13 5.09 7.67
CA ASN A 159 0.34 5.30 9.11
C ASN A 159 0.04 6.71 9.60
N VAL A 160 -0.03 7.68 8.70
CA VAL A 160 -0.20 9.08 9.08
C VAL A 160 -1.16 9.79 8.13
N GLU A 161 -2.06 10.58 8.68
CA GLU A 161 -2.96 11.45 7.94
C GLU A 161 -2.53 12.90 8.13
N PHE A 162 -2.00 13.50 7.06
CA PHE A 162 -1.52 14.89 7.09
C PHE A 162 -2.59 15.92 6.75
N ALA A 163 -3.70 15.54 6.12
CA ALA A 163 -4.74 16.46 5.68
C ALA A 163 -6.10 15.77 5.60
N GLN A 164 -7.17 16.51 5.92
CA GLN A 164 -8.53 15.99 6.04
C GLN A 164 -9.40 16.22 4.80
N LYS A 165 -9.10 17.25 3.96
CA LYS A 165 -9.97 17.61 2.84
C LYS A 165 -9.63 16.90 1.56
N LYS A 166 -8.35 16.92 1.15
CA LYS A 166 -7.92 16.33 -0.10
C LYS A 166 -6.59 15.62 0.10
N GLN A 167 -6.56 14.34 -0.25
CA GLN A 167 -5.34 13.54 -0.27
C GLN A 167 -5.04 13.09 -1.70
N VAL A 168 -3.80 13.32 -2.11
CA VAL A 168 -3.26 12.89 -3.40
C VAL A 168 -2.08 11.98 -3.13
N ILE A 169 -2.08 10.80 -3.70
CA ILE A 169 -0.93 9.90 -3.71
C ILE A 169 -0.52 9.59 -5.14
N ASN A 170 0.76 9.43 -5.36
CA ASN A 170 1.33 9.20 -6.68
C ASN A 170 2.51 8.23 -6.62
N ASP A 171 2.64 7.40 -7.62
CA ASP A 171 3.89 6.68 -7.90
C ASP A 171 4.06 6.60 -9.41
N ASN A 172 5.29 6.84 -9.89
CA ASN A 172 5.58 6.78 -11.32
C ASN A 172 5.56 5.33 -11.87
N ASP A 173 5.52 4.32 -10.98
CA ASP A 173 5.29 2.94 -11.34
C ASP A 173 3.80 2.68 -11.54
N TRP A 174 3.40 2.53 -12.81
CA TRP A 174 2.02 2.24 -13.16
C TRP A 174 1.45 1.00 -12.44
N ASN A 175 2.25 -0.04 -12.21
CA ASN A 175 1.78 -1.26 -11.54
C ASN A 175 1.33 -0.97 -10.11
N LYS A 176 2.08 -0.14 -9.35
CA LYS A 176 1.71 0.29 -8.00
C LYS A 176 0.47 1.15 -8.03
N ALA A 177 0.45 2.20 -8.86
CA ALA A 177 -0.70 3.08 -8.98
C ALA A 177 -1.96 2.32 -9.42
N ASN A 178 -1.84 1.38 -10.37
CA ASN A 178 -2.93 0.52 -10.79
C ASN A 178 -3.42 -0.38 -9.64
N LEU A 179 -2.50 -1.00 -8.88
CA LEU A 179 -2.88 -1.81 -7.72
C LEU A 179 -3.66 -0.98 -6.70
N LEU A 180 -3.22 0.23 -6.37
CA LEU A 180 -3.91 1.10 -5.43
C LEU A 180 -5.30 1.53 -5.93
N LYS A 181 -5.43 1.84 -7.23
CA LYS A 181 -6.74 2.11 -7.86
C LYS A 181 -7.65 0.88 -7.78
N VAL A 182 -7.12 -0.31 -8.02
CA VAL A 182 -7.88 -1.57 -7.93
C VAL A 182 -8.26 -1.89 -6.48
N ILE A 183 -7.38 -1.69 -5.50
CA ILE A 183 -7.71 -1.85 -4.07
C ILE A 183 -8.82 -0.88 -3.68
N ARG A 184 -8.79 0.38 -4.13
CA ARG A 184 -9.83 1.35 -3.83
C ARG A 184 -11.18 1.00 -4.47
N ASP A 185 -11.19 0.58 -5.73
CA ASP A 185 -12.41 0.50 -6.52
C ASP A 185 -12.95 -0.94 -6.67
N PHE A 186 -12.06 -1.95 -6.59
CA PHE A 186 -12.35 -3.37 -6.87
C PHE A 186 -11.63 -4.33 -5.90
N PRO A 187 -11.66 -4.10 -4.56
CA PRO A 187 -10.90 -4.90 -3.59
C PRO A 187 -11.31 -6.38 -3.61
N ARG A 188 -12.58 -6.66 -3.83
CA ARG A 188 -13.17 -8.00 -3.83
C ARG A 188 -12.67 -8.84 -4.99
N GLU A 189 -12.75 -8.29 -6.19
CA GLU A 189 -12.27 -8.94 -7.41
C GLU A 189 -10.76 -9.18 -7.36
N LEU A 190 -10.02 -8.25 -6.76
CA LEU A 190 -8.60 -8.43 -6.52
C LEU A 190 -8.34 -9.63 -5.61
N ILE A 191 -8.98 -9.69 -4.43
CA ILE A 191 -8.80 -10.77 -3.46
C ILE A 191 -9.15 -12.12 -4.06
N VAL A 192 -10.28 -12.24 -4.75
CA VAL A 192 -10.68 -13.49 -5.42
C VAL A 192 -9.60 -13.97 -6.38
N ARG A 193 -9.09 -13.08 -7.24
CA ARG A 193 -8.04 -13.44 -8.22
C ARG A 193 -6.73 -13.82 -7.56
N VAL A 194 -6.32 -13.08 -6.55
CA VAL A 194 -5.03 -13.31 -5.90
C VAL A 194 -5.06 -14.62 -5.10
N ARG A 195 -6.17 -14.94 -4.43
CA ARG A 195 -6.35 -16.21 -3.69
C ARG A 195 -6.43 -17.45 -4.57
N ALA A 196 -6.83 -17.30 -5.82
CA ALA A 196 -6.81 -18.40 -6.79
C ALA A 196 -5.38 -18.80 -7.23
N LEU A 197 -4.36 -18.02 -6.87
CA LEU A 197 -2.97 -18.26 -7.26
C LEU A 197 -2.25 -19.07 -6.18
N GLU A 198 -1.69 -20.21 -6.55
CA GLU A 198 -0.86 -21.02 -5.65
C GLU A 198 0.50 -20.34 -5.42
N VAL A 199 0.97 -20.33 -4.17
CA VAL A 199 2.29 -19.82 -3.80
C VAL A 199 3.36 -20.87 -4.15
N ASN A 200 3.90 -20.77 -5.34
CA ASN A 200 5.01 -21.64 -5.80
C ASN A 200 5.81 -20.96 -6.92
N LYS A 201 7.02 -21.49 -7.15
CA LYS A 201 7.94 -20.96 -8.16
C LYS A 201 7.36 -21.01 -9.58
N ARG A 202 6.61 -22.06 -9.93
CA ARG A 202 6.02 -22.23 -11.27
C ARG A 202 5.01 -21.11 -11.57
N THR A 203 4.08 -20.85 -10.66
CA THR A 203 3.10 -19.76 -10.77
C THR A 203 3.82 -18.41 -10.86
N PHE A 204 4.84 -18.22 -10.03
CA PHE A 204 5.65 -16.99 -10.05
C PHE A 204 6.31 -16.76 -11.41
N ASP A 205 7.00 -17.78 -11.95
CA ASP A 205 7.67 -17.66 -13.24
C ASP A 205 6.67 -17.40 -14.39
N ILE A 206 5.53 -18.07 -14.40
CA ILE A 206 4.47 -17.82 -15.39
C ILE A 206 4.01 -16.35 -15.32
N LEU A 207 3.67 -15.88 -14.13
CA LEU A 207 3.18 -14.50 -13.95
C LEU A 207 4.26 -13.47 -14.25
N LYS A 208 5.51 -13.73 -13.90
CA LYS A 208 6.64 -12.83 -14.20
C LYS A 208 6.77 -12.56 -15.71
N TYR A 209 6.61 -13.57 -16.54
CA TYR A 209 6.75 -13.43 -18.00
C TYR A 209 5.46 -13.00 -18.71
N CYS A 210 4.32 -12.89 -18.01
CA CYS A 210 3.11 -12.34 -18.60
C CYS A 210 3.31 -10.85 -18.93
N LYS A 211 3.08 -10.51 -20.20
CA LYS A 211 3.11 -9.11 -20.64
C LYS A 211 1.86 -8.38 -20.17
N VAL A 212 2.06 -7.22 -19.58
CA VAL A 212 0.97 -6.32 -19.16
C VAL A 212 1.16 -4.98 -19.85
N THR A 213 0.11 -4.48 -20.46
CA THR A 213 0.10 -3.15 -21.09
C THR A 213 -0.57 -2.17 -20.13
N PRO A 214 0.06 -1.03 -19.80
CA PRO A 214 -0.58 0.03 -19.03
C PRO A 214 -1.89 0.49 -19.66
N SER A 215 -2.91 0.70 -18.84
CA SER A 215 -4.23 1.17 -19.25
C SER A 215 -4.63 2.39 -18.43
N LYS A 216 -5.55 3.21 -18.97
CA LYS A 216 -6.12 4.35 -18.23
C LYS A 216 -7.12 3.90 -17.15
N SER A 217 -7.85 2.83 -17.42
CA SER A 217 -8.76 2.22 -16.45
C SER A 217 -8.04 1.22 -15.56
N PRO A 218 -8.50 1.02 -14.30
CA PRO A 218 -7.97 0.00 -13.40
C PRO A 218 -8.00 -1.38 -14.05
N ASN A 219 -6.87 -2.08 -14.00
CA ASN A 219 -6.72 -3.44 -14.55
C ASN A 219 -6.51 -4.43 -13.40
N ILE A 220 -7.56 -5.17 -13.06
CA ILE A 220 -7.58 -6.10 -11.94
C ILE A 220 -6.59 -7.26 -12.15
N ALA A 221 -6.50 -7.80 -13.37
CA ALA A 221 -5.58 -8.90 -13.66
C ALA A 221 -4.10 -8.48 -13.50
N ALA A 222 -3.77 -7.27 -13.96
CA ALA A 222 -2.43 -6.69 -13.77
C ALA A 222 -2.14 -6.40 -12.30
N ALA A 223 -3.11 -5.90 -11.55
CA ALA A 223 -2.99 -5.64 -10.11
C ALA A 223 -2.77 -6.95 -9.33
N ALA A 224 -3.54 -7.99 -9.60
CA ALA A 224 -3.39 -9.30 -8.99
C ALA A 224 -2.01 -9.92 -9.29
N ARG A 225 -1.56 -9.85 -10.55
CA ARG A 225 -0.22 -10.28 -10.95
C ARG A 225 0.85 -9.53 -10.16
N PHE A 226 0.79 -8.22 -10.13
CA PHE A 226 1.80 -7.39 -9.45
C PHE A 226 1.84 -7.66 -7.95
N LEU A 227 0.68 -7.72 -7.29
CA LEU A 227 0.58 -8.01 -5.86
C LEU A 227 1.17 -9.40 -5.54
N TYR A 228 0.82 -10.42 -6.32
CA TYR A 228 1.38 -11.76 -6.15
C TYR A 228 2.90 -11.78 -6.29
N LEU A 229 3.44 -11.17 -7.36
CA LEU A 229 4.87 -11.12 -7.61
C LEU A 229 5.62 -10.35 -6.51
N ASN A 230 5.08 -9.22 -6.06
CA ASN A 230 5.68 -8.42 -5.00
C ASN A 230 5.75 -9.17 -3.68
N LEU A 231 4.64 -9.80 -3.25
CA LEU A 231 4.57 -10.51 -1.97
C LEU A 231 5.41 -11.81 -1.94
N ASN A 232 5.63 -12.43 -3.10
CA ASN A 232 6.34 -13.72 -3.21
C ASN A 232 7.72 -13.59 -3.82
N SER A 233 8.31 -12.40 -3.86
CA SER A 233 9.67 -12.19 -4.36
C SER A 233 10.62 -11.73 -3.27
N VAL A 234 11.90 -12.06 -3.45
CA VAL A 234 12.97 -11.53 -2.60
C VAL A 234 12.91 -10.01 -2.59
N MET A 235 12.78 -9.39 -1.40
CA MET A 235 12.70 -7.94 -1.18
C MET A 235 11.58 -7.20 -1.95
N GLY A 236 10.57 -7.91 -2.46
CA GLY A 236 9.48 -7.32 -3.23
C GLY A 236 9.86 -6.83 -4.63
N GLU A 237 10.97 -7.32 -5.18
CA GLU A 237 11.51 -6.85 -6.45
C GLU A 237 10.83 -7.44 -7.69
N CYS A 238 9.91 -8.39 -7.52
CA CYS A 238 9.22 -9.12 -8.59
C CYS A 238 10.16 -9.91 -9.54
N GLU A 239 11.43 -10.10 -9.17
CA GLU A 239 12.45 -10.69 -10.02
C GLU A 239 12.74 -12.16 -9.70
N CYS A 240 12.86 -12.50 -8.44
CA CYS A 240 13.21 -13.82 -7.97
C CYS A 240 12.21 -14.32 -6.93
N PHE A 241 11.68 -15.53 -7.12
CA PHE A 241 10.79 -16.15 -6.14
C PHE A 241 11.50 -16.30 -4.79
N ASP A 242 10.86 -15.88 -3.72
CA ASP A 242 11.35 -16.05 -2.37
C ASP A 242 11.04 -17.47 -1.89
N LYS A 243 12.09 -18.24 -1.54
CA LYS A 243 11.97 -19.63 -1.07
C LYS A 243 11.21 -19.73 0.27
N ASP A 244 11.22 -18.65 1.05
CA ASP A 244 10.55 -18.58 2.35
C ASP A 244 9.08 -18.12 2.23
N SER A 245 8.58 -17.89 1.01
CA SER A 245 7.17 -17.61 0.77
C SER A 245 6.30 -18.82 1.06
N THR A 246 5.26 -18.62 1.86
CA THR A 246 4.24 -19.63 2.21
C THR A 246 2.85 -19.09 1.98
N ASN A 247 1.87 -20.00 1.80
CA ASN A 247 0.47 -19.60 1.67
C ASN A 247 -0.02 -18.82 2.90
N GLU A 248 0.45 -19.16 4.09
CA GLU A 248 0.11 -18.49 5.33
C GLU A 248 0.60 -17.03 5.36
N LYS A 249 1.91 -16.81 5.10
CA LYS A 249 2.47 -15.46 5.00
C LYS A 249 1.76 -14.62 3.94
N TYR A 250 1.50 -15.25 2.78
CA TYR A 250 0.79 -14.60 1.69
C TYR A 250 -0.62 -14.18 2.10
N ALA A 251 -1.39 -15.09 2.72
CA ALA A 251 -2.73 -14.82 3.20
C ALA A 251 -2.76 -13.70 4.26
N LYS A 252 -1.80 -13.69 5.19
CA LYS A 252 -1.64 -12.62 6.19
C LYS A 252 -1.50 -11.24 5.55
N HIS A 253 -0.63 -11.12 4.54
CA HIS A 253 -0.49 -9.84 3.82
C HIS A 253 -1.75 -9.43 3.06
N LEU A 254 -2.49 -10.39 2.50
CA LEU A 254 -3.76 -10.10 1.83
C LEU A 254 -4.82 -9.54 2.78
N GLY A 255 -4.75 -9.86 4.08
CA GLY A 255 -5.59 -9.27 5.12
C GLY A 255 -5.48 -7.73 5.20
N GLN A 256 -4.38 -7.13 4.71
CA GLN A 256 -4.20 -5.68 4.68
C GLN A 256 -4.91 -4.98 3.51
N VAL A 257 -5.48 -5.73 2.57
CA VAL A 257 -6.17 -5.13 1.41
C VAL A 257 -7.40 -4.34 1.84
N TYR A 258 -8.19 -4.87 2.78
CA TYR A 258 -9.41 -4.20 3.22
C TYR A 258 -9.15 -2.94 4.07
N PRO A 259 -8.31 -2.95 5.11
CA PRO A 259 -7.91 -1.73 5.79
C PRO A 259 -7.39 -0.66 4.82
N LEU A 260 -6.57 -1.05 3.86
CA LEU A 260 -6.06 -0.13 2.84
C LEU A 260 -7.17 0.35 1.89
N HIS A 261 -8.15 -0.50 1.53
CA HIS A 261 -9.33 -0.08 0.77
C HIS A 261 -10.08 1.06 1.48
N LEU A 262 -10.36 0.90 2.78
CA LEU A 262 -11.02 1.93 3.57
C LEU A 262 -10.19 3.23 3.62
N ARG A 263 -8.87 3.11 3.81
CA ARG A 263 -7.96 4.25 3.86
C ARG A 263 -7.84 5.00 2.51
N LEU A 264 -8.06 4.31 1.38
CA LEU A 264 -8.00 4.88 0.03
C LEU A 264 -9.30 5.56 -0.42
N GLN A 265 -10.37 5.50 0.37
CA GLN A 265 -11.62 6.18 0.03
C GLN A 265 -11.40 7.69 -0.08
N ASN A 266 -11.92 8.31 -1.14
CA ASN A 266 -11.75 9.73 -1.44
C ASN A 266 -10.31 10.19 -1.72
N VAL A 267 -9.37 9.26 -1.93
CA VAL A 267 -7.98 9.56 -2.27
C VAL A 267 -7.79 9.61 -3.79
N TYR A 268 -7.12 10.65 -4.28
CA TYR A 268 -6.75 10.77 -5.69
C TYR A 268 -5.44 10.02 -5.95
N ILE A 269 -5.45 9.05 -6.87
CA ILE A 269 -4.32 8.18 -7.16
C ILE A 269 -3.82 8.44 -8.59
N PHE A 270 -2.55 8.83 -8.72
CA PHE A 270 -1.92 9.12 -10.01
C PHE A 270 -0.72 8.20 -10.28
N ASP A 271 -0.38 8.09 -11.57
CA ASP A 271 0.78 7.37 -12.12
C ASP A 271 1.62 8.32 -12.98
N LYS A 272 1.98 9.47 -12.38
CA LYS A 272 2.64 10.56 -13.08
C LYS A 272 4.08 10.75 -12.61
N ASP A 273 4.88 11.38 -13.47
CA ASP A 273 6.18 11.91 -13.07
C ASP A 273 6.05 12.91 -11.91
N ILE A 274 6.97 12.85 -10.95
CA ILE A 274 6.97 13.68 -9.75
C ILE A 274 6.84 15.19 -10.05
N PHE A 275 7.53 15.69 -11.09
CA PHE A 275 7.51 17.11 -11.45
C PHE A 275 6.15 17.53 -12.01
N THR A 276 5.46 16.62 -12.68
CA THR A 276 4.09 16.82 -13.17
C THR A 276 3.13 16.96 -12.01
N VAL A 277 3.19 16.04 -11.04
CA VAL A 277 2.32 16.09 -9.86
C VAL A 277 2.55 17.34 -9.03
N LEU A 278 3.81 17.71 -8.80
CA LEU A 278 4.14 18.95 -8.10
C LEU A 278 3.60 20.18 -8.84
N LYS A 279 3.76 20.25 -10.16
CA LYS A 279 3.28 21.37 -10.99
C LYS A 279 1.76 21.51 -10.92
N GLU A 280 1.03 20.40 -10.99
CA GLU A 280 -0.44 20.40 -11.00
C GLU A 280 -1.05 20.80 -9.64
N ASN A 281 -0.37 20.50 -8.53
CA ASN A 281 -0.91 20.69 -7.18
C ASN A 281 -0.32 21.88 -6.40
N ARG A 282 0.82 22.46 -6.82
CA ARG A 282 1.54 23.50 -6.04
C ARG A 282 0.75 24.78 -5.79
N LYS A 283 -0.27 25.08 -6.60
CA LYS A 283 -1.10 26.29 -6.46
C LYS A 283 -2.30 26.10 -5.51
N ALA A 284 -2.52 24.90 -5.00
CA ALA A 284 -3.56 24.66 -4.01
C ALA A 284 -3.09 25.20 -2.65
N ASP A 285 -3.92 25.99 -2.00
CA ASP A 285 -3.60 26.57 -0.70
C ASP A 285 -3.53 25.52 0.40
N LYS A 286 -2.82 25.84 1.49
CA LYS A 286 -2.69 24.99 2.68
C LYS A 286 -2.35 23.54 2.35
N THR A 287 -1.38 23.35 1.46
CA THR A 287 -0.95 22.03 0.99
C THR A 287 0.40 21.65 1.60
N VAL A 288 0.50 20.41 2.07
CA VAL A 288 1.79 19.78 2.39
C VAL A 288 2.18 18.78 1.30
N PHE A 289 3.40 18.90 0.82
CA PHE A 289 4.00 17.97 -0.14
C PHE A 289 4.91 17.00 0.59
N ILE A 290 4.62 15.70 0.47
CA ILE A 290 5.42 14.62 1.03
C ILE A 290 6.22 14.00 -0.13
N ILE A 291 7.55 14.04 -0.01
CA ILE A 291 8.44 13.80 -1.13
C ILE A 291 9.52 12.82 -0.73
N ASP A 292 9.39 11.59 -1.20
CA ASP A 292 10.33 10.48 -0.95
C ASP A 292 10.87 9.95 -2.30
N PRO A 293 11.71 10.72 -3.01
CA PRO A 293 12.20 10.36 -4.33
C PRO A 293 13.32 9.32 -4.23
N PRO A 294 13.74 8.70 -5.34
CA PRO A 294 14.97 7.93 -5.37
C PRO A 294 16.16 8.76 -4.86
N TYR A 295 16.92 8.21 -3.90
CA TYR A 295 17.93 8.98 -3.19
C TYR A 295 19.20 9.19 -4.00
N LEU A 296 19.78 10.38 -3.87
CA LEU A 296 21.11 10.68 -4.37
C LEU A 296 22.14 9.77 -3.71
N GLY A 297 23.07 9.20 -4.49
CA GLY A 297 24.13 8.32 -3.99
C GLY A 297 23.71 6.87 -3.72
N THR A 298 22.50 6.46 -4.09
CA THR A 298 22.08 5.05 -4.03
C THR A 298 22.27 4.37 -5.39
N SER A 299 23.21 3.42 -5.48
CA SER A 299 23.56 2.72 -6.73
C SER A 299 22.45 1.81 -7.29
N GLY A 300 21.39 1.56 -6.52
CA GLY A 300 20.31 0.64 -6.89
C GLY A 300 19.43 1.17 -8.02
N TYR A 301 19.25 2.47 -8.15
CA TYR A 301 18.41 3.06 -9.18
C TYR A 301 19.14 3.30 -10.51
N GLU A 302 20.46 3.42 -10.50
CA GLU A 302 21.25 3.63 -11.73
C GLU A 302 21.42 2.35 -12.57
N LYS A 303 21.29 1.15 -11.97
CA LYS A 303 21.56 -0.13 -12.64
C LYS A 303 20.31 -0.96 -12.97
N ARG A 304 19.12 -0.57 -12.53
CA ARG A 304 17.87 -1.26 -12.89
C ARG A 304 17.29 -0.76 -14.20
N ILE A 305 18.04 -0.89 -15.26
CA ILE A 305 17.46 -1.05 -16.59
C ILE A 305 16.96 -2.49 -16.60
N VAL A 306 15.73 -2.68 -16.16
CA VAL A 306 15.04 -3.95 -16.35
C VAL A 306 15.03 -4.20 -17.85
N ARG A 307 15.64 -5.29 -18.27
CA ARG A 307 15.69 -5.71 -19.66
C ARG A 307 14.27 -5.71 -20.22
N ASN A 308 13.95 -4.73 -21.07
CA ASN A 308 12.75 -4.60 -21.88
C ASN A 308 11.44 -4.08 -21.24
N GLU A 309 11.44 -3.45 -20.05
CA GLU A 309 10.25 -2.70 -19.60
C GLU A 309 10.59 -1.22 -19.39
N PRO A 310 9.79 -0.27 -19.94
CA PRO A 310 10.07 1.17 -19.85
C PRO A 310 9.69 1.82 -18.51
N SER A 311 9.50 1.05 -17.44
CA SER A 311 8.93 1.54 -16.18
C SER A 311 9.86 2.42 -15.32
N TYR A 312 11.18 2.41 -15.52
CA TYR A 312 12.13 3.27 -14.81
C TYR A 312 13.18 3.90 -15.76
N GLY A 313 12.75 4.34 -16.92
CA GLY A 313 13.59 4.78 -18.03
C GLY A 313 14.34 6.11 -17.86
N LYS A 314 14.37 6.70 -16.65
CA LYS A 314 15.24 7.86 -16.34
C LYS A 314 15.75 7.75 -14.92
N THR A 315 17.05 7.67 -14.76
CA THR A 315 17.73 7.76 -13.46
C THR A 315 17.35 9.08 -12.78
N PHE A 316 16.95 9.03 -11.50
CA PHE A 316 16.71 10.23 -10.70
C PHE A 316 18.07 10.69 -10.14
N GLY A 317 18.85 11.37 -10.98
CA GLY A 317 20.21 11.80 -10.67
C GLY A 317 20.29 13.23 -10.11
N LEU A 318 21.51 13.75 -10.05
CA LEU A 318 21.80 15.07 -9.49
C LEU A 318 21.01 16.21 -10.19
N GLU A 319 20.82 16.13 -11.49
CA GLU A 319 20.06 17.14 -12.25
C GLU A 319 18.59 17.18 -11.80
N GLN A 320 17.97 16.02 -11.63
CA GLN A 320 16.59 15.91 -11.13
C GLN A 320 16.50 16.43 -9.70
N HIS A 321 17.48 16.15 -8.84
CA HIS A 321 17.55 16.70 -7.48
C HIS A 321 17.70 18.23 -7.49
N ARG A 322 18.49 18.81 -8.37
CA ARG A 322 18.61 20.28 -8.53
C ARG A 322 17.27 20.91 -8.94
N LYS A 323 16.60 20.30 -9.91
CA LYS A 323 15.26 20.74 -10.34
C LYS A 323 14.26 20.64 -9.20
N LEU A 324 14.24 19.51 -8.46
CA LEU A 324 13.36 19.30 -7.32
C LEU A 324 13.62 20.34 -6.22
N ALA A 325 14.88 20.57 -5.84
CA ALA A 325 15.24 21.56 -4.84
C ALA A 325 14.77 22.98 -5.20
N THR A 326 14.84 23.34 -6.48
CA THR A 326 14.32 24.62 -6.97
C THR A 326 12.81 24.73 -6.83
N ILE A 327 12.08 23.64 -7.14
CA ILE A 327 10.62 23.60 -6.99
C ILE A 327 10.22 23.70 -5.51
N LEU A 328 10.90 22.99 -4.61
CA LEU A 328 10.60 23.01 -3.17
C LEU A 328 10.81 24.40 -2.55
N ARG A 329 11.88 25.12 -2.96
CA ARG A 329 12.06 26.52 -2.54
C ARG A 329 10.90 27.41 -3.01
N ASN A 330 10.45 27.24 -4.26
CA ASN A 330 9.33 28.02 -4.79
C ASN A 330 8.02 27.69 -4.06
N ILE A 331 7.75 26.42 -3.77
CA ILE A 331 6.59 25.99 -2.99
C ILE A 331 6.54 26.75 -1.66
N LYS A 332 7.66 26.82 -0.93
CA LYS A 332 7.71 27.54 0.34
C LYS A 332 7.66 29.04 0.19
N GLN A 333 8.51 29.61 -0.66
CA GLN A 333 8.77 31.04 -0.70
C GLN A 333 7.72 31.84 -1.48
N LYS A 334 7.15 31.24 -2.54
CA LYS A 334 6.22 31.93 -3.46
C LYS A 334 4.77 31.50 -3.30
N GLU A 335 4.55 30.25 -2.90
CA GLU A 335 3.22 29.64 -2.88
C GLU A 335 2.67 29.47 -1.45
N GLY A 336 3.51 29.68 -0.42
CA GLY A 336 3.11 29.62 0.99
C GLY A 336 2.77 28.21 1.49
N ASN A 337 3.04 27.20 0.67
CA ASN A 337 2.82 25.81 1.00
C ASN A 337 4.02 25.18 1.71
N ASP A 338 3.85 24.01 2.29
CA ASP A 338 4.87 23.32 3.04
C ASP A 338 5.31 22.03 2.34
N PHE A 339 6.49 21.53 2.75
CA PHE A 339 6.96 20.23 2.30
C PHE A 339 7.66 19.45 3.40
N ILE A 340 7.66 18.13 3.24
CA ILE A 340 8.42 17.13 3.98
C ILE A 340 9.20 16.33 2.94
N TYR A 341 10.51 16.42 2.97
CA TYR A 341 11.39 15.76 2.00
C TYR A 341 12.28 14.75 2.70
N PHE A 342 12.35 13.54 2.15
CA PHE A 342 13.18 12.46 2.65
C PHE A 342 14.40 12.27 1.75
N CYS A 343 15.55 12.08 2.37
CA CYS A 343 16.78 11.73 1.67
C CYS A 343 17.68 10.88 2.56
N ARG A 344 18.66 10.22 1.94
CA ARG A 344 19.68 9.47 2.65
C ARG A 344 20.95 10.33 2.79
N VAL A 345 21.57 10.32 3.96
CA VAL A 345 22.80 11.08 4.25
C VAL A 345 24.02 10.18 4.46
N THR A 346 23.87 8.87 4.33
CA THR A 346 24.96 7.90 4.30
C THR A 346 24.96 7.13 2.99
N VAL A 347 26.13 6.81 2.45
CA VAL A 347 26.24 6.04 1.22
C VAL A 347 25.89 4.57 1.42
N THR A 348 25.53 3.87 0.33
CA THR A 348 25.30 2.44 0.37
C THR A 348 26.59 1.71 0.68
N ARG A 349 26.59 0.90 1.73
CA ARG A 349 27.73 0.07 2.13
C ARG A 349 27.73 -1.22 1.33
N ASN A 350 28.46 -1.22 0.21
CA ASN A 350 28.59 -2.40 -0.63
C ASN A 350 29.44 -3.47 0.07
N LYS A 351 28.83 -4.60 0.42
CA LYS A 351 29.51 -5.76 1.00
C LYS A 351 29.97 -6.71 -0.11
N ASP A 352 31.14 -7.33 0.06
CA ASP A 352 31.55 -8.43 -0.78
C ASP A 352 30.57 -9.61 -0.61
N GLN A 353 30.19 -10.25 -1.71
CA GLN A 353 29.18 -11.31 -1.66
C GLN A 353 29.67 -12.57 -0.92
N LYS A 354 30.99 -12.84 -0.94
CA LYS A 354 31.59 -14.03 -0.31
C LYS A 354 32.00 -13.78 1.13
N THR A 355 32.75 -12.70 1.38
CA THR A 355 33.31 -12.42 2.71
C THR A 355 32.34 -11.65 3.62
N LYS A 356 31.30 -11.04 3.03
CA LYS A 356 30.39 -10.11 3.73
C LYS A 356 31.06 -8.85 4.28
N GLU A 357 32.31 -8.62 3.98
CA GLU A 357 33.07 -7.44 4.38
C GLU A 357 32.72 -6.25 3.48
N CYS A 358 32.81 -5.04 4.04
CA CYS A 358 32.60 -3.81 3.27
C CYS A 358 33.77 -3.60 2.30
N LYS A 359 33.47 -3.30 1.04
CA LYS A 359 34.48 -3.06 0.01
C LYS A 359 35.30 -1.78 0.22
N ASN A 360 34.76 -0.84 0.99
CA ASN A 360 35.39 0.44 1.30
C ASN A 360 35.86 0.45 2.74
N THR A 361 36.98 1.13 3.01
CA THR A 361 37.47 1.34 4.37
C THR A 361 36.52 2.26 5.16
N PRO A 362 36.57 2.22 6.52
CA PRO A 362 35.79 3.17 7.32
C PRO A 362 36.06 4.64 6.98
N GLU A 363 37.33 4.99 6.68
CA GLU A 363 37.74 6.35 6.32
C GLU A 363 37.16 6.77 4.97
N GLU A 364 37.19 5.88 3.97
CA GLU A 364 36.58 6.12 2.66
C GLU A 364 35.06 6.31 2.78
N LEU A 365 34.38 5.46 3.54
CA LEU A 365 32.94 5.59 3.80
C LEU A 365 32.62 6.92 4.48
N ALA A 366 33.37 7.30 5.51
CA ALA A 366 33.16 8.55 6.22
C ALA A 366 33.40 9.77 5.31
N LYS A 367 34.35 9.70 4.37
CA LYS A 367 34.56 10.73 3.36
C LYS A 367 33.37 10.81 2.39
N MET A 368 32.92 9.67 1.88
CA MET A 368 31.77 9.60 0.97
C MET A 368 30.48 10.12 1.62
N ASP A 369 30.26 9.78 2.90
CA ASP A 369 29.11 10.28 3.67
C ASP A 369 29.17 11.80 3.82
N ARG A 370 30.34 12.38 4.17
CA ARG A 370 30.52 13.84 4.24
C ARG A 370 30.29 14.54 2.90
N ASP A 371 30.75 13.95 1.80
CA ASP A 371 30.56 14.52 0.47
C ASP A 371 29.09 14.50 0.05
N LEU A 372 28.36 13.40 0.36
CA LEU A 372 26.93 13.29 0.14
C LEU A 372 26.14 14.30 0.98
N GLN A 373 26.45 14.42 2.27
CA GLN A 373 25.81 15.39 3.19
C GLN A 373 26.03 16.83 2.71
N ARG A 374 27.25 17.14 2.24
CA ARG A 374 27.57 18.46 1.67
C ARG A 374 26.77 18.75 0.41
N GLU A 375 26.63 17.78 -0.48
CA GLU A 375 25.83 17.96 -1.71
C GLU A 375 24.36 18.12 -1.40
N ILE A 376 23.80 17.33 -0.49
CA ILE A 376 22.41 17.47 -0.03
C ILE A 376 22.21 18.83 0.64
N GLY A 377 23.15 19.27 1.49
CA GLY A 377 23.13 20.58 2.11
C GLY A 377 23.09 21.70 1.06
N ARG A 378 23.96 21.65 0.03
CA ARG A 378 23.94 22.64 -1.06
C ARG A 378 22.62 22.66 -1.83
N LEU A 379 22.00 21.51 -2.04
CA LEU A 379 20.75 21.41 -2.80
C LEU A 379 19.55 21.90 -1.99
N TYR A 380 19.42 21.44 -0.76
CA TYR A 380 18.20 21.59 0.01
C TYR A 380 18.33 22.56 1.21
N PHE A 381 19.46 23.26 1.31
CA PHE A 381 19.68 24.28 2.32
C PHE A 381 18.88 25.57 2.03
N GLY A 382 18.32 26.17 3.08
CA GLY A 382 17.63 27.46 2.98
C GLY A 382 17.19 28.00 4.35
N ARG A 383 17.12 29.33 4.48
CA ARG A 383 16.52 29.94 5.67
C ARG A 383 15.07 29.47 5.85
N GLY A 384 14.72 29.03 7.04
CA GLY A 384 13.40 28.50 7.34
C GLY A 384 13.21 27.05 6.96
N PHE A 385 14.29 26.32 6.66
CA PHE A 385 14.28 24.87 6.54
C PHE A 385 14.82 24.22 7.82
N TYR A 386 14.30 23.05 8.12
CA TYR A 386 14.61 22.29 9.32
C TYR A 386 14.93 20.86 8.94
N TYR A 387 15.74 20.16 9.73
CA TYR A 387 16.03 18.77 9.46
C TYR A 387 16.12 17.93 10.73
N MET A 388 15.92 16.63 10.57
CA MET A 388 16.17 15.60 11.58
C MET A 388 16.82 14.40 10.90
N ASP A 389 17.85 13.85 11.52
CA ASP A 389 18.50 12.61 11.11
C ASP A 389 17.93 11.43 11.87
N VAL A 390 17.56 10.37 11.14
CA VAL A 390 16.93 9.15 11.66
C VAL A 390 17.79 7.94 11.26
N ASN A 391 18.21 7.16 12.25
CA ASN A 391 18.91 5.90 12.01
C ASN A 391 17.87 4.83 11.63
N THR A 392 17.92 4.33 10.41
CA THR A 392 16.91 3.43 9.86
C THR A 392 17.33 1.97 9.83
N SER A 393 18.58 1.66 10.12
CA SER A 393 19.07 0.28 10.16
C SER A 393 20.27 0.10 11.08
N SER A 394 20.48 -1.16 11.52
CA SER A 394 21.62 -1.56 12.35
C SER A 394 22.98 -1.46 11.64
N ASP A 395 23.00 -1.31 10.31
CA ASP A 395 24.24 -1.15 9.53
C ASP A 395 24.71 0.31 9.45
N GLY A 396 24.08 1.21 10.21
CA GLY A 396 24.43 2.63 10.27
C GLY A 396 23.87 3.46 9.09
N THR A 397 22.80 2.99 8.44
CA THR A 397 22.09 3.80 7.46
C THR A 397 21.34 4.92 8.17
N THR A 398 21.60 6.16 7.76
CA THR A 398 20.93 7.36 8.27
C THR A 398 20.16 8.02 7.14
N GLU A 399 18.88 8.26 7.38
CA GLU A 399 18.02 9.07 6.53
C GLU A 399 17.79 10.43 7.18
N ARG A 400 17.65 11.47 6.37
CA ARG A 400 17.35 12.83 6.79
C ARG A 400 15.97 13.23 6.32
N ILE A 401 15.17 13.76 7.24
CA ILE A 401 13.90 14.40 6.94
C ILE A 401 14.16 15.90 6.92
N ILE A 402 13.80 16.58 5.82
CA ILE A 402 13.92 18.03 5.69
C ILE A 402 12.52 18.62 5.53
N THR A 403 12.20 19.65 6.31
CA THR A 403 10.89 20.31 6.28
C THR A 403 11.03 21.81 6.04
N SER A 404 9.98 22.41 5.55
CA SER A 404 9.86 23.87 5.39
C SER A 404 9.23 24.57 6.61
N PHE A 405 9.08 23.87 7.73
CA PHE A 405 8.49 24.35 8.96
C PHE A 405 9.18 23.68 10.15
N PRO A 406 9.21 24.32 11.35
CA PRO A 406 9.77 23.70 12.54
C PRO A 406 8.89 22.57 13.04
N PHE A 407 9.50 21.55 13.64
CA PHE A 407 8.83 20.47 14.35
C PHE A 407 9.68 20.02 15.51
N ASN A 408 9.11 19.24 16.42
CA ASN A 408 9.81 18.82 17.66
C ASN A 408 11.03 17.95 17.32
N GLY A 409 12.18 18.28 17.90
CA GLY A 409 13.46 17.61 17.67
C GLY A 409 14.18 18.01 16.37
N ALA A 410 13.64 18.92 15.57
CA ALA A 410 14.28 19.39 14.35
C ALA A 410 15.39 20.43 14.62
N THR A 411 16.46 20.37 13.83
CA THR A 411 17.52 21.36 13.78
C THR A 411 17.25 22.36 12.64
N ALA A 412 17.36 23.65 12.93
CA ALA A 412 17.22 24.68 11.89
C ALA A 412 18.47 24.69 10.98
N TYR A 413 18.27 24.68 9.66
CA TYR A 413 19.33 25.00 8.73
C TYR A 413 19.64 26.51 8.80
N GLY A 414 20.82 26.90 9.22
CA GLY A 414 21.12 28.30 9.06
C GLY A 414 22.11 28.98 9.98
N LYS A 415 22.94 28.26 10.75
CA LYS A 415 24.06 28.87 11.47
C LYS A 415 25.39 28.13 11.41
N GLU A 416 25.46 26.95 10.84
CA GLU A 416 26.67 26.10 10.91
C GLU A 416 27.40 25.91 9.59
N CYS A 417 27.03 26.62 8.53
CA CYS A 417 27.66 26.50 7.21
C CYS A 417 28.06 27.88 6.64
N GLU A 418 28.54 28.79 7.50
CA GLU A 418 29.37 29.92 7.04
C GLU A 418 30.84 29.56 7.08
#